data_07f44d0ff346aa36807e6f0038692d4f
#
_entry.id   07f44d0ff346aa36807e6f0038692d4f
#
_cell.length_a   1.000
_cell.length_b   1.000
_cell.length_c   1.000
_cell.angle_alpha   90.00
_cell.angle_beta   90.00
_cell.angle_gamma   90.00
#
_symmetry.space_group_name_H-M   'P 1'
#
loop_
_entity.id
_entity.type
_entity.pdbx_description
1 polymer ?
#
loop_
_entity_poly.entity_id
_entity_poly.type
_entity_poly.pdbx_seq_one_letter_code
_entity_poly.pdbx_strand_id
1 'polypeptide(L)'
;GHQSYPHKILTGRKNKIRSLRQGNGLSGFTKRSESEYDPFGAAHSSTSISSALGIAEANKLANKSSNVIAVIGDGAISAGMAYEAMNNAGASKTKMIVILNDNDMSIAKPVGAMRTYLAKLFTGKIYFSLRETIKLIMSSFSKRFSAKAGKAEDFLRSAVTGGTLFNSLGFYY
;
A
#
# COMPACT_ATOMS: atom_id res chain seq x y z
N GLY A 1 3.91 -3.20 -12.43
CA GLY A 1 4.71 -3.86 -13.47
C GLY A 1 4.11 -5.17 -13.94
N HIS A 2 3.83 -6.13 -13.04
CA HIS A 2 3.32 -7.47 -13.39
C HIS A 2 1.93 -7.46 -14.04
N GLN A 3 1.09 -6.48 -13.73
CA GLN A 3 -0.26 -6.33 -14.26
C GLN A 3 -0.32 -5.37 -15.46
N SER A 4 0.80 -4.97 -16.04
CA SER A 4 0.81 -3.99 -17.14
C SER A 4 0.10 -4.49 -18.41
N TYR A 5 0.11 -5.79 -18.69
CA TYR A 5 -0.58 -6.34 -19.88
C TYR A 5 -2.10 -6.29 -19.72
N PRO A 6 -2.71 -6.81 -18.65
CA PRO A 6 -4.13 -6.62 -18.40
C PRO A 6 -4.53 -5.14 -18.37
N HIS A 7 -3.72 -4.29 -17.75
CA HIS A 7 -3.94 -2.85 -17.70
C HIS A 7 -4.01 -2.25 -19.13
N LYS A 8 -3.07 -2.59 -20.01
CA LYS A 8 -3.08 -2.12 -21.40
C LYS A 8 -4.33 -2.61 -22.18
N ILE A 9 -4.75 -3.84 -21.96
CA ILE A 9 -5.97 -4.39 -22.59
C ILE A 9 -7.19 -3.61 -22.13
N LEU A 10 -7.34 -3.41 -20.83
CA LEU A 10 -8.48 -2.72 -20.23
C LEU A 10 -8.52 -1.22 -20.55
N THR A 11 -7.38 -0.62 -20.86
CA THR A 11 -7.26 0.80 -21.22
C THR A 11 -7.19 1.05 -22.73
N GLY A 12 -7.86 0.21 -23.53
CA GLY A 12 -8.10 0.43 -24.95
C GLY A 12 -6.98 -0.02 -25.90
N ARG A 13 -5.92 -0.66 -25.39
CA ARG A 13 -4.77 -1.09 -26.21
C ARG A 13 -4.81 -2.56 -26.63
N LYS A 14 -5.95 -3.25 -26.46
CA LYS A 14 -6.16 -4.66 -26.80
C LYS A 14 -5.72 -5.00 -28.23
N ASN A 15 -6.10 -4.18 -29.22
CA ASN A 15 -5.81 -4.44 -30.62
C ASN A 15 -4.31 -4.33 -30.94
N LYS A 16 -3.53 -3.62 -30.12
CA LYS A 16 -2.08 -3.47 -30.28
C LYS A 16 -1.26 -4.44 -29.44
N ILE A 17 -1.91 -5.31 -28.65
CA ILE A 17 -1.20 -6.17 -27.68
C ILE A 17 -0.17 -7.10 -28.33
N ARG A 18 -0.39 -7.48 -29.58
CA ARG A 18 0.58 -8.33 -30.32
C ARG A 18 1.90 -7.64 -30.66
N SER A 19 1.95 -6.29 -30.61
CA SER A 19 3.17 -5.51 -30.79
C SER A 19 3.96 -5.27 -29.50
N LEU A 20 3.55 -5.91 -28.42
CA LEU A 20 4.17 -5.74 -27.11
C LEU A 20 5.66 -6.09 -27.15
N ARG A 21 6.51 -5.20 -26.62
CA ARG A 21 7.98 -5.33 -26.59
C ARG A 21 8.65 -5.37 -27.96
N GLN A 22 7.94 -5.03 -29.03
CA GLN A 22 8.52 -4.92 -30.38
C GLN A 22 8.90 -3.47 -30.68
N GLY A 23 9.79 -3.26 -31.64
CA GLY A 23 10.13 -1.93 -32.15
C GLY A 23 8.87 -1.21 -32.63
N ASN A 24 8.71 0.05 -32.25
CA ASN A 24 7.51 0.88 -32.51
C ASN A 24 6.17 0.31 -31.98
N GLY A 25 6.22 -0.74 -31.18
CA GLY A 25 5.06 -1.34 -30.54
C GLY A 25 4.84 -0.84 -29.12
N LEU A 26 3.97 -1.57 -28.39
CA LEU A 26 3.70 -1.27 -27.00
C LEU A 26 4.89 -1.59 -26.09
N SER A 27 5.18 -0.71 -25.16
CA SER A 27 6.14 -0.95 -24.08
C SER A 27 5.74 -2.16 -23.23
N GLY A 28 6.72 -2.91 -22.74
CA GLY A 28 6.49 -4.03 -21.82
C GLY A 28 5.95 -3.62 -20.45
N PHE A 29 6.00 -2.33 -20.11
CA PHE A 29 5.55 -1.74 -18.85
C PHE A 29 4.69 -0.51 -19.14
N THR A 30 4.14 0.11 -18.07
CA THR A 30 3.43 1.36 -18.22
C THR A 30 4.36 2.46 -18.74
N LYS A 31 3.84 3.30 -19.64
CA LYS A 31 4.61 4.38 -20.27
C LYS A 31 3.69 5.57 -20.51
N ARG A 32 3.99 6.71 -19.89
CA ARG A 32 3.14 7.93 -19.95
C ARG A 32 2.82 8.40 -21.36
N SER A 33 3.74 8.21 -22.31
CA SER A 33 3.52 8.60 -23.70
C SER A 33 2.61 7.66 -24.48
N GLU A 34 2.21 6.52 -23.92
CA GLU A 34 1.31 5.56 -24.58
C GLU A 34 -0.15 5.81 -24.25
N SER A 35 -0.46 6.28 -23.05
CA SER A 35 -1.83 6.40 -22.57
C SER A 35 -1.94 7.37 -21.39
N GLU A 36 -3.05 8.10 -21.34
CA GLU A 36 -3.43 8.91 -20.16
C GLU A 36 -3.65 8.06 -18.91
N TYR A 37 -3.96 6.77 -19.06
CA TYR A 37 -4.11 5.81 -17.97
C TYR A 37 -2.79 5.28 -17.44
N ASP A 38 -1.66 5.71 -17.98
CA ASP A 38 -0.33 5.36 -17.51
C ASP A 38 0.25 6.55 -16.71
N PRO A 39 -0.16 6.75 -15.43
CA PRO A 39 0.22 7.94 -14.67
C PRO A 39 1.72 8.03 -14.40
N PHE A 40 2.42 6.88 -14.47
CA PHE A 40 3.85 6.78 -14.25
C PHE A 40 4.50 5.72 -15.15
N GLY A 41 5.70 5.99 -15.61
CA GLY A 41 6.51 5.00 -16.34
C GLY A 41 7.20 4.06 -15.36
N ALA A 42 7.02 2.76 -15.55
CA ALA A 42 7.62 1.75 -14.68
C ALA A 42 8.36 0.68 -15.48
N ALA A 43 9.44 0.16 -14.93
CA ALA A 43 10.15 -1.04 -15.36
C ALA A 43 10.64 -1.85 -14.16
N HIS A 44 10.99 -1.18 -13.07
CA HIS A 44 11.37 -1.81 -11.81
C HIS A 44 10.14 -2.08 -10.92
N SER A 45 10.22 -3.14 -10.11
CA SER A 45 9.27 -3.40 -9.04
C SER A 45 9.45 -2.38 -7.90
N SER A 46 8.53 -2.39 -6.95
CA SER A 46 8.65 -1.66 -5.68
C SER A 46 8.60 -0.13 -5.76
N THR A 47 8.29 0.43 -6.92
CA THR A 47 8.29 1.89 -7.16
C THR A 47 6.95 2.56 -6.88
N SER A 48 5.87 1.80 -6.64
CA SER A 48 4.51 2.33 -6.58
C SER A 48 4.30 3.35 -5.46
N ILE A 49 4.83 3.11 -4.26
CA ILE A 49 4.68 4.02 -3.12
C ILE A 49 5.46 5.31 -3.38
N SER A 50 6.70 5.22 -3.86
CA SER A 50 7.54 6.39 -4.18
C SER A 50 6.91 7.26 -5.27
N SER A 51 6.42 6.62 -6.34
CA SER A 51 5.73 7.33 -7.42
C SER A 51 4.43 7.99 -6.96
N ALA A 52 3.64 7.29 -6.15
CA ALA A 52 2.41 7.81 -5.58
C ALA A 52 2.68 8.98 -4.63
N LEU A 53 3.74 8.90 -3.82
CA LEU A 53 4.15 10.01 -2.95
C LEU A 53 4.48 11.26 -3.78
N GLY A 54 5.27 11.13 -4.85
CA GLY A 54 5.58 12.25 -5.74
C GLY A 54 4.35 12.87 -6.39
N ILE A 55 3.38 12.04 -6.83
CA ILE A 55 2.11 12.52 -7.37
C ILE A 55 1.27 13.23 -6.29
N ALA A 56 1.22 12.68 -5.08
CA ALA A 56 0.46 13.26 -3.97
C ALA A 56 1.05 14.63 -3.54
N GLU A 57 2.36 14.74 -3.45
CA GLU A 57 3.04 16.03 -3.19
C GLU A 57 2.79 17.05 -4.30
N ALA A 58 2.89 16.63 -5.56
CA ALA A 58 2.57 17.51 -6.69
C ALA A 58 1.12 17.99 -6.66
N ASN A 59 0.17 17.12 -6.33
CA ASN A 59 -1.24 17.48 -6.16
C ASN A 59 -1.44 18.48 -5.03
N LYS A 60 -0.76 18.29 -3.90
CA LYS A 60 -0.80 19.21 -2.76
C LYS A 60 -0.28 20.59 -3.15
N LEU A 61 0.87 20.67 -3.84
CA LEU A 61 1.44 21.92 -4.33
C LEU A 61 0.52 22.62 -5.36
N ALA A 62 -0.16 21.83 -6.20
CA ALA A 62 -1.10 22.35 -7.21
C ALA A 62 -2.53 22.59 -6.67
N ASN A 63 -2.76 22.43 -5.35
CA ASN A 63 -4.09 22.52 -4.71
C ASN A 63 -5.15 21.61 -5.36
N LYS A 64 -4.76 20.44 -5.84
CA LYS A 64 -5.67 19.43 -6.40
C LYS A 64 -6.18 18.51 -5.31
N SER A 65 -7.48 18.20 -5.33
CA SER A 65 -8.16 17.35 -4.33
C SER A 65 -8.19 15.85 -4.69
N SER A 66 -7.44 15.40 -5.69
CA SER A 66 -7.47 14.00 -6.13
C SER A 66 -6.84 13.06 -5.09
N ASN A 67 -7.44 11.88 -4.94
CA ASN A 67 -6.88 10.83 -4.09
C ASN A 67 -5.78 10.09 -4.84
N VAL A 68 -4.72 9.72 -4.13
CA VAL A 68 -3.62 8.93 -4.67
C VAL A 68 -3.56 7.59 -3.97
N ILE A 69 -3.59 6.52 -4.76
CA ILE A 69 -3.63 5.14 -4.27
C ILE A 69 -2.44 4.39 -4.86
N ALA A 70 -1.60 3.84 -3.99
CA ALA A 70 -0.53 2.92 -4.37
C ALA A 70 -0.94 1.49 -4.05
N VAL A 71 -0.85 0.59 -5.03
CA VAL A 71 -1.02 -0.85 -4.81
C VAL A 71 0.33 -1.51 -4.92
N ILE A 72 0.73 -2.26 -3.89
CA ILE A 72 2.03 -2.93 -3.84
C ILE A 72 1.83 -4.39 -3.40
N GLY A 73 2.54 -5.31 -4.06
CA GLY A 73 2.54 -6.72 -3.66
C GLY A 73 3.49 -7.00 -2.50
N ASP A 74 3.25 -8.12 -1.81
CA ASP A 74 4.04 -8.63 -0.68
C ASP A 74 5.54 -8.78 -1.02
N GLY A 75 5.86 -9.33 -2.17
CA GLY A 75 7.25 -9.42 -2.64
C GLY A 75 7.88 -8.06 -2.94
N ALA A 76 7.09 -7.12 -3.45
CA ALA A 76 7.58 -5.79 -3.83
C ALA A 76 7.78 -4.86 -2.62
N ILE A 77 7.01 -5.01 -1.55
CA ILE A 77 7.14 -4.16 -0.35
C ILE A 77 8.44 -4.44 0.43
N SER A 78 9.09 -5.56 0.17
CA SER A 78 10.35 -5.92 0.84
C SER A 78 11.56 -5.10 0.38
N ALA A 79 11.45 -4.32 -0.68
CA ALA A 79 12.55 -3.52 -1.22
C ALA A 79 12.75 -2.21 -0.45
N GLY A 80 14.02 -1.77 -0.32
CA GLY A 80 14.40 -0.56 0.41
C GLY A 80 13.65 0.70 -0.03
N MET A 81 13.45 0.88 -1.34
CA MET A 81 12.71 2.02 -1.89
C MET A 81 11.27 2.14 -1.32
N ALA A 82 10.60 1.03 -1.04
CA ALA A 82 9.28 1.05 -0.43
C ALA A 82 9.32 1.64 0.99
N TYR A 83 10.34 1.29 1.77
CA TYR A 83 10.54 1.83 3.12
C TYR A 83 10.94 3.29 3.13
N GLU A 84 11.83 3.70 2.24
CA GLU A 84 12.21 5.09 2.08
C GLU A 84 10.99 5.95 1.73
N ALA A 85 10.16 5.48 0.81
CA ALA A 85 8.93 6.17 0.41
C ALA A 85 7.93 6.26 1.57
N MET A 86 7.71 5.18 2.32
CA MET A 86 6.84 5.19 3.49
C MET A 86 7.35 6.11 4.59
N ASN A 87 8.65 6.08 4.89
CA ASN A 87 9.27 6.97 5.85
C ASN A 87 9.07 8.45 5.47
N ASN A 88 9.28 8.79 4.21
CA ASN A 88 9.05 10.15 3.70
C ASN A 88 7.57 10.55 3.77
N ALA A 89 6.67 9.66 3.35
CA ALA A 89 5.23 9.92 3.38
C ALA A 89 4.71 10.20 4.79
N GLY A 90 5.19 9.43 5.78
CA GLY A 90 4.85 9.65 7.17
C GLY A 90 5.41 10.97 7.73
N ALA A 91 6.66 11.30 7.42
CA ALA A 91 7.28 12.55 7.83
C ALA A 91 6.58 13.79 7.24
N SER A 92 6.23 13.75 5.95
CA SER A 92 5.53 14.84 5.26
C SER A 92 4.02 14.89 5.54
N LYS A 93 3.48 13.88 6.22
CA LYS A 93 2.03 13.70 6.48
C LYS A 93 1.20 13.81 5.19
N THR A 94 1.72 13.29 4.11
CA THR A 94 1.08 13.36 2.80
C THR A 94 -0.08 12.39 2.71
N LYS A 95 -1.25 12.90 2.33
CA LYS A 95 -2.45 12.09 2.20
C LYS A 95 -2.33 11.14 1.01
N MET A 96 -2.19 9.86 1.28
CA MET A 96 -2.20 8.80 0.28
C MET A 96 -2.72 7.49 0.88
N ILE A 97 -3.17 6.59 0.02
CA ILE A 97 -3.64 5.25 0.42
C ILE A 97 -2.65 4.23 -0.14
N VAL A 98 -2.17 3.35 0.72
CA VAL A 98 -1.33 2.21 0.31
C VAL A 98 -2.10 0.93 0.52
N ILE A 99 -2.29 0.16 -0.55
CA ILE A 99 -2.93 -1.15 -0.52
C ILE A 99 -1.83 -2.21 -0.65
N LEU A 100 -1.61 -2.96 0.41
CA LEU A 100 -0.76 -4.14 0.37
C LEU A 100 -1.59 -5.32 -0.11
N ASN A 101 -1.23 -5.84 -1.29
CA ASN A 101 -1.85 -7.02 -1.88
C ASN A 101 -0.95 -8.23 -1.61
N ASP A 102 -1.36 -9.05 -0.65
CA ASP A 102 -0.68 -10.29 -0.28
C ASP A 102 -1.55 -11.49 -0.66
N ASN A 103 -1.02 -12.32 -1.51
CA ASN A 103 -1.70 -13.54 -1.99
C ASN A 103 -0.84 -14.79 -1.77
N ASP A 104 0.20 -14.71 -0.93
CA ASP A 104 1.18 -15.78 -0.68
C ASP A 104 1.87 -16.32 -1.95
N MET A 105 1.75 -15.61 -3.06
CA MET A 105 2.33 -16.01 -4.36
C MET A 105 3.44 -15.06 -4.76
N SER A 106 4.67 -15.55 -4.73
CA SER A 106 5.82 -14.87 -5.33
C SER A 106 6.54 -15.78 -6.31
N ILE A 107 7.27 -15.18 -7.26
CA ILE A 107 8.06 -15.90 -8.29
C ILE A 107 9.11 -16.82 -7.63
N ALA A 108 9.65 -16.40 -6.50
CA ALA A 108 10.53 -17.19 -5.65
C ALA A 108 10.01 -17.19 -4.21
N LYS A 109 10.39 -18.18 -3.42
CA LYS A 109 10.03 -18.18 -2.00
C LYS A 109 10.55 -16.89 -1.35
N PRO A 110 9.68 -16.08 -0.71
CA PRO A 110 10.13 -14.86 -0.06
C PRO A 110 11.17 -15.16 1.00
N VAL A 111 12.23 -14.37 1.05
CA VAL A 111 13.33 -14.50 2.01
C VAL A 111 13.40 -13.26 2.90
N GLY A 112 14.07 -13.40 4.04
CA GLY A 112 14.33 -12.28 4.95
C GLY A 112 13.28 -12.11 6.06
N ALA A 113 13.65 -11.28 7.03
CA ALA A 113 12.87 -11.06 8.25
C ALA A 113 11.49 -10.43 7.98
N MET A 114 11.35 -9.67 6.90
CA MET A 114 10.10 -9.01 6.53
C MET A 114 9.00 -10.02 6.21
N ARG A 115 9.31 -11.12 5.54
CA ARG A 115 8.33 -12.20 5.32
C ARG A 115 7.76 -12.71 6.65
N THR A 116 8.64 -12.98 7.61
CA THR A 116 8.23 -13.45 8.93
C THR A 116 7.39 -12.41 9.66
N TYR A 117 7.72 -11.13 9.49
CA TYR A 117 6.96 -10.03 10.05
C TYR A 117 5.56 -9.93 9.43
N LEU A 118 5.44 -9.92 8.10
CA LEU A 118 4.16 -9.87 7.39
C LEU A 118 3.32 -11.11 7.71
N ALA A 119 3.91 -12.31 7.68
CA ALA A 119 3.21 -13.53 8.06
C ALA A 119 2.63 -13.45 9.48
N LYS A 120 3.37 -12.90 10.45
CA LYS A 120 2.87 -12.67 11.83
C LYS A 120 1.70 -11.68 11.87
N LEU A 121 1.72 -10.64 11.04
CA LEU A 121 0.61 -9.68 10.95
C LEU A 121 -0.68 -10.35 10.46
N PHE A 122 -0.59 -11.23 9.46
CA PHE A 122 -1.75 -11.86 8.84
C PHE A 122 -2.22 -13.15 9.56
N THR A 123 -1.30 -13.87 10.20
CA THR A 123 -1.63 -15.15 10.89
C THR A 123 -1.97 -14.99 12.37
N GLY A 124 -1.91 -13.79 12.91
CA GLY A 124 -2.15 -13.51 14.33
C GLY A 124 -3.59 -13.81 14.75
N LYS A 125 -3.93 -15.09 14.92
CA LYS A 125 -5.21 -15.53 15.54
C LYS A 125 -5.48 -14.87 16.90
N ILE A 126 -4.45 -14.45 17.60
CA ILE A 126 -4.50 -13.69 18.84
C ILE A 126 -5.17 -12.31 18.63
N TYR A 127 -4.96 -11.68 17.47
CA TYR A 127 -5.59 -10.41 17.14
C TYR A 127 -7.11 -10.48 17.05
N PHE A 128 -7.65 -11.50 16.40
CA PHE A 128 -9.10 -11.66 16.26
C PHE A 128 -9.76 -12.01 17.60
N SER A 129 -9.18 -12.89 18.39
CA SER A 129 -9.69 -13.26 19.71
C SER A 129 -9.68 -12.07 20.70
N LEU A 130 -8.59 -11.30 20.71
CA LEU A 130 -8.45 -10.14 21.59
C LEU A 130 -9.36 -8.98 21.19
N ARG A 131 -9.54 -8.76 19.89
CA ARG A 131 -10.48 -7.75 19.36
C ARG A 131 -11.92 -8.03 19.76
N GLU A 132 -12.34 -9.30 19.72
CA GLU A 132 -13.68 -9.69 20.18
C GLU A 132 -13.86 -9.50 21.69
N THR A 133 -12.85 -9.85 22.48
CA THR A 133 -12.85 -9.66 23.93
C THR A 133 -12.89 -8.16 24.29
N ILE A 134 -12.12 -7.34 23.63
CA ILE A 134 -12.11 -5.87 23.83
C ILE A 134 -13.43 -5.24 23.40
N LYS A 135 -14.03 -5.67 22.27
CA LYS A 135 -15.38 -5.22 21.86
C LYS A 135 -16.43 -5.54 22.90
N LEU A 136 -16.39 -6.75 23.49
CA LEU A 136 -17.31 -7.14 24.55
C LEU A 136 -17.14 -6.31 25.81
N ILE A 137 -15.90 -6.00 26.21
CA ILE A 137 -15.61 -5.15 27.36
C ILE A 137 -16.05 -3.70 27.10
N MET A 138 -15.77 -3.15 25.92
CA MET A 138 -16.16 -1.78 25.55
C MET A 138 -17.67 -1.61 25.37
N SER A 139 -18.40 -2.63 24.92
CA SER A 139 -19.86 -2.58 24.83
C SER A 139 -20.55 -2.53 26.19
N SER A 140 -19.88 -2.96 27.25
CA SER A 140 -20.37 -2.91 28.63
C SER A 140 -20.12 -1.56 29.34
N PHE A 141 -19.29 -0.69 28.76
CA PHE A 141 -19.03 0.64 29.32
C PHE A 141 -19.86 1.73 28.63
N SER A 142 -20.68 2.40 29.43
CA SER A 142 -21.64 3.43 29.04
C SER A 142 -21.08 4.56 28.18
N LYS A 143 -21.90 5.08 27.27
CA LYS A 143 -21.70 6.14 26.26
C LYS A 143 -21.13 7.51 26.74
N ARG A 144 -20.67 7.65 27.98
CA ARG A 144 -20.16 8.92 28.51
C ARG A 144 -18.65 9.17 28.35
N PHE A 145 -17.91 8.27 27.74
CA PHE A 145 -16.45 8.36 27.61
C PHE A 145 -15.92 8.58 26.16
N SER A 146 -16.74 9.13 25.26
CA SER A 146 -16.42 9.15 23.82
C SER A 146 -15.23 10.04 23.40
N ALA A 147 -14.87 11.08 24.13
CA ALA A 147 -13.81 12.02 23.73
C ALA A 147 -12.39 11.62 24.21
N LYS A 148 -12.27 10.80 25.26
CA LYS A 148 -10.99 10.22 25.72
C LYS A 148 -10.77 8.80 25.18
N ALA A 149 -11.79 8.18 24.61
CA ALA A 149 -11.76 6.82 24.09
C ALA A 149 -10.84 6.67 22.87
N GLY A 150 -10.77 7.68 21.99
CA GLY A 150 -9.91 7.61 20.80
C GLY A 150 -8.42 7.42 21.12
N LYS A 151 -7.89 8.19 22.07
CA LYS A 151 -6.47 8.04 22.48
C LYS A 151 -6.22 6.74 23.24
N ALA A 152 -7.18 6.27 24.03
CA ALA A 152 -7.10 4.99 24.73
C ALA A 152 -7.24 3.81 23.75
N GLU A 153 -8.09 3.94 22.72
CA GLU A 153 -8.23 2.96 21.66
C GLU A 153 -6.96 2.86 20.81
N ASP A 154 -6.35 3.97 20.43
CA ASP A 154 -5.06 4.01 19.71
C ASP A 154 -3.92 3.43 20.56
N PHE A 155 -3.90 3.71 21.88
CA PHE A 155 -2.91 3.15 22.80
C PHE A 155 -3.12 1.64 22.99
N LEU A 156 -4.34 1.18 23.21
CA LEU A 156 -4.67 -0.24 23.32
C LEU A 156 -4.42 -0.98 22.00
N ARG A 157 -4.75 -0.35 20.88
CA ARG A 157 -4.48 -0.88 19.56
C ARG A 157 -2.98 -1.06 19.31
N SER A 158 -2.16 -0.05 19.64
CA SER A 158 -0.70 -0.15 19.53
C SER A 158 -0.08 -1.14 20.52
N ALA A 159 -0.61 -1.26 21.73
CA ALA A 159 -0.16 -2.21 22.74
C ALA A 159 -0.51 -3.67 22.35
N VAL A 160 -1.68 -3.88 21.75
CA VAL A 160 -2.17 -5.21 21.36
C VAL A 160 -1.56 -5.66 20.03
N THR A 161 -1.34 -4.75 19.09
CA THR A 161 -0.72 -5.05 17.79
C THR A 161 0.80 -4.99 17.83
N GLY A 162 1.40 -4.65 18.98
CA GLY A 162 2.84 -4.48 19.12
C GLY A 162 3.41 -3.38 18.23
N GLY A 163 2.63 -2.32 17.96
CA GLY A 163 2.98 -1.22 17.07
C GLY A 163 3.50 -1.74 15.73
N THR A 164 2.64 -1.89 14.74
CA THR A 164 3.12 -2.34 13.43
C THR A 164 4.19 -1.37 12.91
N LEU A 165 5.15 -1.87 12.13
CA LEU A 165 6.13 -1.03 11.45
C LEU A 165 5.43 0.12 10.68
N PHE A 166 4.26 -0.16 10.09
CA PHE A 166 3.48 0.83 9.36
C PHE A 166 2.99 1.97 10.25
N ASN A 167 2.52 1.66 11.47
CA ASN A 167 2.12 2.68 12.45
C ASN A 167 3.33 3.52 12.89
N SER A 168 4.49 2.88 13.09
CA SER A 168 5.74 3.60 13.44
C SER A 168 6.19 4.54 12.32
N LEU A 169 5.86 4.21 11.07
CA LEU A 169 6.10 5.07 9.90
C LEU A 169 4.96 6.08 9.65
N GLY A 170 3.98 6.20 10.56
CA GLY A 170 2.90 7.19 10.46
C GLY A 170 1.70 6.78 9.61
N PHE A 171 1.59 5.52 9.21
CA PHE A 171 0.42 5.00 8.49
C PHE A 171 -0.61 4.41 9.48
N TYR A 172 -1.87 4.67 9.22
CA TYR A 172 -2.96 3.93 9.86
C TYR A 172 -3.13 2.59 9.15
N TYR A 173 -2.94 1.51 9.89
CA TYR A 173 -3.00 0.14 9.36
C TYR A 173 -4.11 -0.65 10.04
#